data_f5bff75852f03c91993ba1a3b67b708d
#
_entry.id   f5bff75852f03c91993ba1a3b67b708d
#
_cell.length_a   1.000
_cell.length_b   1.000
_cell.length_c   1.000
_cell.angle_alpha   90.00
_cell.angle_beta   90.00
_cell.angle_gamma   90.00
#
_symmetry.space_group_name_H-M   'P 1'
#
loop_
_entity.id
_entity.type
_entity.pdbx_description
1 polymer ?
#
loop_
_entity_poly.entity_id
_entity_poly.type
_entity_poly.pdbx_seq_one_letter_code
_entity_poly.pdbx_strand_id
1 'polypeptide(L)'
;AAAIAAGEAIWTLGSDTGGSIRQPASYNGCVGIKPTYGRVSRYGCVAFASSLDQIGPITKDVTDAAIVLNTICGKDEHDATSLNVEVPDFTKALVQDVKGLRIGLPKEYFGEGIDPKVKAEIEKAVKKYQELGAEIVEISLPHTEYAVVTYYIIAPAEASANLARFDGVRYGYRNMEAKSAPEMV
;
A
#
# COMPACT_ATOMS: atom_id res chain seq x y z
N ALA A 1 5.17 -8.13 -7.12
CA ALA A 1 4.53 -9.33 -6.56
C ALA A 1 4.85 -10.57 -7.41
N ALA A 2 4.62 -10.55 -8.75
CA ALA A 2 4.87 -11.71 -9.60
C ALA A 2 6.31 -12.23 -9.50
N ALA A 3 7.32 -11.37 -9.53
CA ALA A 3 8.73 -11.75 -9.37
C ALA A 3 9.02 -12.44 -8.03
N ILE A 4 8.35 -12.00 -6.94
CA ILE A 4 8.44 -12.65 -5.63
C ILE A 4 7.80 -14.05 -5.68
N ALA A 5 6.59 -14.16 -6.24
CA ALA A 5 5.90 -15.44 -6.36
C ALA A 5 6.71 -16.44 -7.21
N ALA A 6 7.31 -15.99 -8.31
CA ALA A 6 8.16 -16.79 -9.19
C ALA A 6 9.54 -17.13 -8.61
N GLY A 7 9.95 -16.53 -7.50
CA GLY A 7 11.27 -16.73 -6.90
C GLY A 7 12.41 -15.99 -7.60
N GLU A 8 12.10 -15.02 -8.45
CA GLU A 8 13.08 -14.20 -9.17
C GLU A 8 13.65 -13.06 -8.32
N ALA A 9 12.97 -12.71 -7.21
CA ALA A 9 13.43 -11.73 -6.24
C ALA A 9 13.14 -12.20 -4.81
N ILE A 10 14.00 -11.82 -3.87
CA ILE A 10 13.84 -12.14 -2.45
C ILE A 10 12.78 -11.23 -1.84
N TRP A 11 12.82 -9.93 -2.16
CA TRP A 11 11.86 -8.90 -1.79
C TRP A 11 11.84 -7.80 -2.86
N THR A 12 10.79 -6.99 -2.88
CA THR A 12 10.67 -5.82 -3.76
C THR A 12 10.02 -4.67 -3.02
N LEU A 13 10.26 -3.45 -3.49
CA LEU A 13 9.48 -2.28 -3.10
C LEU A 13 8.40 -2.00 -4.14
N GLY A 14 7.33 -1.39 -3.70
CA GLY A 14 6.26 -0.86 -4.53
C GLY A 14 5.72 0.44 -3.98
N SER A 15 4.87 1.11 -4.74
CA SER A 15 4.06 2.23 -4.27
C SER A 15 2.60 1.82 -4.20
N ASP A 16 1.88 2.32 -3.21
CA ASP A 16 0.47 2.03 -2.97
C ASP A 16 -0.29 3.34 -2.77
N THR A 17 -1.19 3.63 -3.67
CA THR A 17 -2.06 4.81 -3.61
C THR A 17 -3.50 4.41 -3.30
N GLY A 18 -4.00 3.38 -3.98
CA GLY A 18 -5.33 2.82 -3.79
C GLY A 18 -5.34 1.31 -3.55
N GLY A 19 -4.16 0.69 -3.36
CA GLY A 19 -4.02 -0.75 -3.19
C GLY A 19 -2.89 -1.39 -3.99
N SER A 20 -2.04 -0.60 -4.66
CA SER A 20 -1.08 -1.12 -5.65
C SER A 20 0.10 -1.92 -5.09
N ILE A 21 0.26 -2.04 -3.77
CA ILE A 21 1.08 -3.05 -3.10
C ILE A 21 0.21 -4.23 -2.66
N ARG A 22 -0.87 -3.94 -1.93
CA ARG A 22 -1.73 -4.93 -1.26
C ARG A 22 -2.48 -5.82 -2.24
N GLN A 23 -3.06 -5.23 -3.28
CA GLN A 23 -3.83 -5.96 -4.30
C GLN A 23 -2.96 -6.94 -5.10
N PRO A 24 -1.84 -6.53 -5.73
CA PRO A 24 -1.00 -7.49 -6.46
C PRO A 24 -0.34 -8.52 -5.53
N ALA A 25 -0.04 -8.20 -4.28
CA ALA A 25 0.44 -9.18 -3.31
C ALA A 25 -0.63 -10.26 -3.05
N SER A 26 -1.88 -9.86 -2.83
CA SER A 26 -3.01 -10.79 -2.67
C SER A 26 -3.19 -11.71 -3.87
N TYR A 27 -3.14 -11.16 -5.09
CA TYR A 27 -3.32 -11.96 -6.32
C TYR A 27 -2.19 -12.96 -6.58
N ASN A 28 -1.00 -12.70 -6.06
CA ASN A 28 0.17 -13.55 -6.27
C ASN A 28 0.55 -14.40 -5.05
N GLY A 29 -0.25 -14.41 -3.98
CA GLY A 29 0.03 -15.18 -2.78
C GLY A 29 1.28 -14.70 -2.03
N CYS A 30 1.53 -13.39 -2.04
CA CYS A 30 2.65 -12.74 -1.36
C CYS A 30 2.16 -11.89 -0.19
N VAL A 31 3.10 -11.46 0.66
CA VAL A 31 2.84 -10.46 1.71
C VAL A 31 3.15 -9.08 1.16
N GLY A 32 2.18 -8.19 1.17
CA GLY A 32 2.35 -6.79 0.80
C GLY A 32 1.90 -5.86 1.92
N ILE A 33 2.77 -4.94 2.35
CA ILE A 33 2.46 -4.00 3.43
C ILE A 33 2.49 -2.57 2.91
N LYS A 34 1.38 -1.87 3.10
CA LYS A 34 1.32 -0.42 2.99
C LYS A 34 1.50 0.16 4.40
N PRO A 35 2.68 0.69 4.75
CA PRO A 35 2.88 1.30 6.05
C PRO A 35 2.07 2.58 6.22
N THR A 36 2.04 3.10 7.43
CA THR A 36 1.45 4.40 7.74
C THR A 36 2.07 5.49 6.86
N TYR A 37 1.24 6.39 6.35
CA TYR A 37 1.66 7.52 5.52
C TYR A 37 2.81 8.30 6.16
N GLY A 38 3.86 8.59 5.38
CA GLY A 38 5.05 9.28 5.85
C GLY A 38 6.04 8.40 6.65
N ARG A 39 5.76 7.12 6.85
CA ARG A 39 6.66 6.20 7.57
C ARG A 39 7.89 5.81 6.76
N VAL A 40 7.75 5.76 5.44
CA VAL A 40 8.80 5.52 4.46
C VAL A 40 8.88 6.73 3.55
N SER A 41 10.08 7.23 3.29
CA SER A 41 10.31 8.35 2.38
C SER A 41 9.84 8.02 0.96
N ARG A 42 9.29 9.02 0.29
CA ARG A 42 8.92 8.98 -1.13
C ARG A 42 9.91 9.72 -2.03
N TYR A 43 11.03 10.18 -1.46
CA TYR A 43 12.06 10.85 -2.24
C TYR A 43 12.55 9.95 -3.38
N GLY A 44 12.60 10.50 -4.61
CA GLY A 44 12.92 9.75 -5.82
C GLY A 44 11.75 8.99 -6.46
N CYS A 45 10.58 8.94 -5.83
CA CYS A 45 9.37 8.38 -6.41
C CYS A 45 8.60 9.45 -7.18
N VAL A 46 8.21 9.16 -8.42
CA VAL A 46 7.32 10.04 -9.19
C VAL A 46 5.95 10.06 -8.51
N ALA A 47 5.49 11.25 -8.13
CA ALA A 47 4.22 11.41 -7.44
C ALA A 47 3.04 11.13 -8.38
N PHE A 48 2.16 10.22 -7.98
CA PHE A 48 0.85 10.03 -8.59
C PHE A 48 -0.20 10.84 -7.83
N ALA A 49 -0.50 10.47 -6.58
CA ALA A 49 -1.37 11.25 -5.69
C ALA A 49 -0.62 11.48 -4.38
N SER A 50 -0.05 12.67 -4.21
CA SER A 50 0.88 13.00 -3.12
C SER A 50 0.25 12.84 -1.73
N SER A 51 -1.07 13.01 -1.60
CA SER A 51 -1.78 12.82 -0.33
C SER A 51 -2.03 11.34 0.02
N LEU A 52 -1.83 10.41 -0.91
CA LEU A 52 -2.17 9.00 -0.78
C LEU A 52 -0.98 8.06 -0.97
N ASP A 53 -0.02 8.41 -1.85
CA ASP A 53 1.09 7.55 -2.22
C ASP A 53 1.92 7.14 -1.01
N GLN A 54 2.23 5.84 -0.91
CA GLN A 54 3.09 5.29 0.12
C GLN A 54 3.97 4.18 -0.44
N ILE A 55 5.25 4.17 -0.08
CA ILE A 55 6.18 3.10 -0.41
C ILE A 55 6.09 2.00 0.65
N GLY A 56 6.19 0.75 0.21
CA GLY A 56 6.22 -0.39 1.11
C GLY A 56 6.75 -1.67 0.46
N PRO A 57 7.01 -2.71 1.26
CA PRO A 57 7.58 -3.96 0.81
C PRO A 57 6.54 -4.94 0.27
N ILE A 58 7.02 -5.80 -0.66
CA ILE A 58 6.37 -7.05 -1.05
C ILE A 58 7.38 -8.18 -0.83
N THR A 59 6.99 -9.19 -0.07
CA THR A 59 7.86 -10.28 0.39
C THR A 59 7.14 -11.63 0.32
N LYS A 60 7.84 -12.74 0.57
CA LYS A 60 7.23 -14.07 0.65
C LYS A 60 6.50 -14.29 1.96
N ASP A 61 7.03 -13.78 3.06
CA ASP A 61 6.45 -13.96 4.39
C ASP A 61 6.49 -12.67 5.22
N VAL A 62 5.87 -12.71 6.39
CA VAL A 62 5.73 -11.55 7.29
C VAL A 62 7.05 -11.20 7.97
N THR A 63 7.94 -12.19 8.18
CA THR A 63 9.25 -11.98 8.80
C THR A 63 10.13 -11.11 7.91
N ASP A 64 10.19 -11.46 6.62
CA ASP A 64 10.90 -10.67 5.61
C ASP A 64 10.34 -9.26 5.52
N ALA A 65 9.00 -9.11 5.57
CA ALA A 65 8.37 -7.80 5.56
C ALA A 65 8.79 -6.93 6.76
N ALA A 66 8.88 -7.51 7.96
CA ALA A 66 9.34 -6.82 9.16
C ALA A 66 10.81 -6.39 9.04
N ILE A 67 11.67 -7.25 8.50
CA ILE A 67 13.09 -6.96 8.28
C ILE A 67 13.26 -5.81 7.27
N VAL A 68 12.52 -5.85 6.16
CA VAL A 68 12.56 -4.78 5.15
C VAL A 68 12.06 -3.46 5.73
N LEU A 69 10.97 -3.48 6.52
CA LEU A 69 10.45 -2.28 7.17
C LEU A 69 11.45 -1.67 8.14
N ASN A 70 12.22 -2.48 8.90
CA ASN A 70 13.29 -1.96 9.76
C ASN A 70 14.34 -1.17 8.99
N THR A 71 14.54 -1.51 7.71
CA THR A 71 15.54 -0.87 6.85
C THR A 71 15.02 0.39 6.17
N ILE A 72 13.75 0.38 5.70
CA ILE A 72 13.22 1.45 4.86
C ILE A 72 12.43 2.53 5.61
N CYS A 73 11.97 2.24 6.85
CA CYS A 73 11.28 3.22 7.67
C CYS A 73 12.25 4.20 8.30
N GLY A 74 11.83 5.45 8.45
CA GLY A 74 12.60 6.48 9.15
C GLY A 74 12.39 7.87 8.57
N LYS A 75 12.94 8.87 9.27
CA LYS A 75 12.92 10.27 8.83
C LYS A 75 13.88 10.46 7.66
N ASP A 76 13.40 11.14 6.64
CA ASP A 76 14.19 11.62 5.51
C ASP A 76 13.97 13.13 5.32
N GLU A 77 15.05 13.90 5.35
CA GLU A 77 14.99 15.36 5.21
C GLU A 77 14.62 15.79 3.76
N HIS A 78 14.71 14.90 2.79
CA HIS A 78 14.34 15.17 1.41
C HIS A 78 12.85 14.97 1.13
N ASP A 79 12.10 14.37 2.05
CA ASP A 79 10.64 14.23 1.96
C ASP A 79 9.97 14.99 3.11
N ALA A 80 9.36 16.12 2.80
CA ALA A 80 8.68 16.98 3.78
C ALA A 80 7.52 16.28 4.51
N THR A 81 7.00 15.17 3.95
CA THR A 81 5.93 14.37 4.58
C THR A 81 6.47 13.24 5.46
N SER A 82 7.78 13.02 5.45
CA SER A 82 8.42 11.98 6.26
C SER A 82 8.27 12.27 7.76
N LEU A 83 7.73 11.30 8.49
CA LEU A 83 7.45 11.43 9.92
C LEU A 83 8.74 11.39 10.73
N ASN A 84 8.89 12.35 11.65
CA ASN A 84 9.96 12.34 12.63
C ASN A 84 9.49 11.61 13.89
N VAL A 85 9.42 10.28 13.79
CA VAL A 85 9.01 9.39 14.90
C VAL A 85 9.97 8.20 14.96
N GLU A 86 10.12 7.68 16.14
CA GLU A 86 10.95 6.50 16.38
C GLU A 86 10.50 5.32 15.49
N VAL A 87 11.47 4.61 14.93
CA VAL A 87 11.24 3.37 14.19
C VAL A 87 11.39 2.21 15.16
N PRO A 88 10.31 1.49 15.49
CA PRO A 88 10.41 0.32 16.34
C PRO A 88 11.11 -0.81 15.57
N ASP A 89 11.65 -1.77 16.30
CA ASP A 89 12.05 -3.03 15.70
C ASP A 89 10.80 -3.87 15.37
N PHE A 90 10.39 -3.86 14.11
CA PHE A 90 9.18 -4.56 13.66
C PHE A 90 9.27 -6.07 13.84
N THR A 91 10.47 -6.65 13.93
CA THR A 91 10.62 -8.09 14.18
C THR A 91 10.13 -8.50 15.57
N LYS A 92 10.15 -7.57 16.53
CA LYS A 92 9.62 -7.81 17.88
C LYS A 92 8.10 -7.90 17.93
N ALA A 93 7.41 -7.43 16.86
CA ALA A 93 5.97 -7.58 16.75
C ALA A 93 5.54 -8.97 16.20
N LEU A 94 6.49 -9.80 15.78
CA LEU A 94 6.24 -11.16 15.30
C LEU A 94 6.00 -12.09 16.49
N VAL A 95 4.84 -11.95 17.09
CA VAL A 95 4.40 -12.78 18.21
C VAL A 95 3.45 -13.87 17.72
N GLN A 96 3.50 -15.04 18.35
CA GLN A 96 2.60 -16.15 18.01
C GLN A 96 1.33 -16.17 18.87
N ASP A 97 1.31 -15.43 19.95
CA ASP A 97 0.15 -15.33 20.85
C ASP A 97 -0.73 -14.16 20.43
N VAL A 98 -1.98 -14.48 20.08
CA VAL A 98 -3.03 -13.52 19.71
C VAL A 98 -4.15 -13.46 20.74
N LYS A 99 -3.96 -14.09 21.91
CA LYS A 99 -4.93 -14.08 22.99
C LYS A 99 -5.25 -12.66 23.46
N GLY A 100 -6.53 -12.33 23.45
CA GLY A 100 -7.01 -10.99 23.81
C GLY A 100 -6.85 -9.93 22.72
N LEU A 101 -6.31 -10.26 21.55
CA LEU A 101 -6.33 -9.37 20.39
C LEU A 101 -7.78 -9.15 19.94
N ARG A 102 -8.21 -7.90 19.81
CA ARG A 102 -9.53 -7.54 19.30
C ARG A 102 -9.48 -7.31 17.80
N ILE A 103 -10.26 -8.08 17.04
CA ILE A 103 -10.34 -8.00 15.58
C ILE A 103 -11.74 -7.53 15.19
N GLY A 104 -11.82 -6.33 14.58
CA GLY A 104 -13.07 -5.81 14.05
C GLY A 104 -13.42 -6.40 12.70
N LEU A 105 -14.66 -6.86 12.53
CA LEU A 105 -15.21 -7.28 11.24
C LEU A 105 -16.21 -6.23 10.76
N PRO A 106 -15.85 -5.39 9.79
CA PRO A 106 -16.79 -4.44 9.20
C PRO A 106 -17.87 -5.18 8.42
N LYS A 107 -19.13 -4.99 8.79
CA LYS A 107 -20.26 -5.61 8.08
C LYS A 107 -20.30 -5.24 6.59
N GLU A 108 -19.85 -4.02 6.25
CA GLU A 108 -19.81 -3.49 4.89
C GLU A 108 -18.84 -4.25 3.98
N TYR A 109 -17.85 -4.96 4.54
CA TYR A 109 -16.87 -5.74 3.76
C TYR A 109 -17.39 -7.10 3.31
N PHE A 110 -18.51 -7.55 3.89
CA PHE A 110 -19.13 -8.85 3.60
C PHE A 110 -20.46 -8.72 2.84
N GLY A 111 -20.70 -7.55 2.22
CA GLY A 111 -21.88 -7.25 1.42
C GLY A 111 -21.91 -7.97 0.07
N GLU A 112 -22.79 -7.49 -0.82
CA GLU A 112 -22.90 -8.01 -2.18
C GLU A 112 -21.59 -7.78 -2.98
N GLY A 113 -21.28 -8.71 -3.90
CA GLY A 113 -20.14 -8.59 -4.82
C GLY A 113 -18.84 -9.28 -4.36
N ILE A 114 -18.74 -9.75 -3.12
CA ILE A 114 -17.59 -10.57 -2.71
C ILE A 114 -17.70 -11.98 -3.30
N ASP A 115 -16.60 -12.48 -3.88
CA ASP A 115 -16.52 -13.87 -4.34
C ASP A 115 -16.75 -14.83 -3.16
N PRO A 116 -17.69 -15.81 -3.26
CA PRO A 116 -17.99 -16.74 -2.17
C PRO A 116 -16.77 -17.54 -1.66
N LYS A 117 -15.81 -17.85 -2.55
CA LYS A 117 -14.59 -18.57 -2.14
C LYS A 117 -13.67 -17.66 -1.32
N VAL A 118 -13.53 -16.40 -1.72
CA VAL A 118 -12.76 -15.42 -0.95
C VAL A 118 -13.40 -15.20 0.42
N LYS A 119 -14.72 -15.05 0.48
CA LYS A 119 -15.46 -14.92 1.74
C LYS A 119 -15.21 -16.12 2.66
N ALA A 120 -15.31 -17.32 2.12
CA ALA A 120 -15.10 -18.55 2.90
C ALA A 120 -13.67 -18.65 3.47
N GLU A 121 -12.64 -18.23 2.73
CA GLU A 121 -11.27 -18.23 3.24
C GLU A 121 -11.05 -17.19 4.34
N ILE A 122 -11.66 -16.02 4.22
CA ILE A 122 -11.64 -14.99 5.27
C ILE A 122 -12.34 -15.51 6.53
N GLU A 123 -13.52 -16.13 6.39
CA GLU A 123 -14.26 -16.72 7.51
C GLU A 123 -13.46 -17.83 8.23
N LYS A 124 -12.73 -18.66 7.48
CA LYS A 124 -11.81 -19.65 8.06
C LYS A 124 -10.69 -18.99 8.86
N ALA A 125 -10.10 -17.92 8.33
CA ALA A 125 -9.06 -17.16 9.03
C ALA A 125 -9.61 -16.53 10.32
N VAL A 126 -10.78 -15.92 10.27
CA VAL A 126 -11.47 -15.35 11.45
C VAL A 126 -11.70 -16.43 12.51
N LYS A 127 -12.22 -17.59 12.13
CA LYS A 127 -12.43 -18.72 13.03
C LYS A 127 -11.12 -19.17 13.67
N LYS A 128 -10.03 -19.22 12.88
CA LYS A 128 -8.71 -19.59 13.39
C LYS A 128 -8.22 -18.62 14.45
N TYR A 129 -8.41 -17.31 14.26
CA TYR A 129 -8.07 -16.30 15.26
C TYR A 129 -8.88 -16.46 16.55
N GLN A 130 -10.19 -16.79 16.45
CA GLN A 130 -11.03 -17.08 17.63
C GLN A 130 -10.51 -18.31 18.39
N GLU A 131 -10.16 -19.39 17.68
CA GLU A 131 -9.60 -20.60 18.29
C GLU A 131 -8.27 -20.32 19.01
N LEU A 132 -7.50 -19.35 18.54
CA LEU A 132 -6.26 -18.89 19.16
C LEU A 132 -6.47 -17.87 20.30
N GLY A 133 -7.71 -17.52 20.61
CA GLY A 133 -8.08 -16.67 21.74
C GLY A 133 -8.22 -15.18 21.41
N ALA A 134 -8.29 -14.80 20.15
CA ALA A 134 -8.67 -13.45 19.76
C ALA A 134 -10.17 -13.20 19.93
N GLU A 135 -10.55 -11.98 20.27
CA GLU A 135 -11.92 -11.50 20.34
C GLU A 135 -12.35 -10.93 19.00
N ILE A 136 -13.39 -11.50 18.38
CA ILE A 136 -13.95 -10.95 17.13
C ILE A 136 -15.11 -10.03 17.47
N VAL A 137 -15.06 -8.80 16.96
CA VAL A 137 -16.04 -7.75 17.22
C VAL A 137 -16.64 -7.28 15.90
N GLU A 138 -17.97 -7.34 15.76
CA GLU A 138 -18.64 -6.73 14.64
C GLU A 138 -18.55 -5.20 14.74
N ILE A 139 -18.14 -4.54 13.67
CA ILE A 139 -18.04 -3.09 13.58
C ILE A 139 -18.72 -2.59 12.31
N SER A 140 -18.97 -1.29 12.23
CA SER A 140 -19.49 -0.63 11.03
C SER A 140 -18.53 0.46 10.57
N LEU A 141 -18.30 0.51 9.27
CA LEU A 141 -17.58 1.56 8.55
C LEU A 141 -18.53 2.19 7.52
N PRO A 142 -19.47 3.04 7.95
CA PRO A 142 -20.64 3.46 7.14
C PRO A 142 -20.26 4.25 5.89
N HIS A 143 -19.05 4.81 5.82
CA HIS A 143 -18.58 5.57 4.65
C HIS A 143 -17.82 4.72 3.63
N THR A 144 -17.73 3.41 3.81
CA THR A 144 -17.03 2.49 2.90
C THR A 144 -17.60 2.56 1.48
N GLU A 145 -18.89 2.77 1.32
CA GLU A 145 -19.56 2.90 0.02
C GLU A 145 -19.02 4.06 -0.84
N TYR A 146 -18.50 5.11 -0.20
CA TYR A 146 -17.93 6.28 -0.91
C TYR A 146 -16.44 6.14 -1.22
N ALA A 147 -15.74 5.14 -0.67
CA ALA A 147 -14.29 5.07 -0.69
C ALA A 147 -13.74 5.02 -2.12
N VAL A 148 -14.29 4.16 -2.98
CA VAL A 148 -13.83 3.99 -4.37
C VAL A 148 -14.11 5.23 -5.21
N VAL A 149 -15.30 5.81 -5.08
CA VAL A 149 -15.68 7.03 -5.82
C VAL A 149 -14.80 8.21 -5.40
N THR A 150 -14.59 8.38 -4.10
CA THR A 150 -13.71 9.42 -3.56
C THR A 150 -12.29 9.28 -4.07
N TYR A 151 -11.75 8.05 -4.08
CA TYR A 151 -10.44 7.77 -4.64
C TYR A 151 -10.35 8.20 -6.11
N TYR A 152 -11.32 7.83 -6.94
CA TYR A 152 -11.33 8.20 -8.37
C TYR A 152 -11.54 9.68 -8.65
N ILE A 153 -11.99 10.47 -7.68
CA ILE A 153 -12.04 11.93 -7.77
C ILE A 153 -10.69 12.54 -7.38
N ILE A 154 -10.14 12.14 -6.23
CA ILE A 154 -8.93 12.75 -5.66
C ILE A 154 -7.68 12.33 -6.45
N ALA A 155 -7.49 11.05 -6.70
CA ALA A 155 -6.26 10.55 -7.29
C ALA A 155 -6.01 11.07 -8.72
N PRO A 156 -6.99 11.09 -9.65
CA PRO A 156 -6.79 11.70 -10.97
C PRO A 156 -6.56 13.22 -10.92
N ALA A 157 -7.20 13.93 -9.99
CA ALA A 157 -6.99 15.36 -9.84
C ALA A 157 -5.55 15.68 -9.38
N GLU A 158 -5.06 14.95 -8.38
CA GLU A 158 -3.67 15.08 -7.93
C GLU A 158 -2.68 14.62 -9.00
N ALA A 159 -2.94 13.51 -9.69
CA ALA A 159 -2.10 13.02 -10.78
C ALA A 159 -1.98 14.05 -11.91
N SER A 160 -3.08 14.67 -12.31
CA SER A 160 -3.07 15.75 -13.31
C SER A 160 -2.15 16.89 -12.90
N ALA A 161 -2.22 17.34 -11.65
CA ALA A 161 -1.38 18.41 -11.13
C ALA A 161 0.09 17.96 -10.99
N ASN A 162 0.34 16.74 -10.47
CA ASN A 162 1.69 16.23 -10.24
C ASN A 162 2.44 15.93 -11.54
N LEU A 163 1.77 15.35 -12.53
CA LEU A 163 2.39 14.91 -13.78
C LEU A 163 2.51 16.04 -14.81
N ALA A 164 1.82 17.16 -14.63
CA ALA A 164 1.91 18.33 -15.51
C ALA A 164 3.33 18.90 -15.65
N ARG A 165 4.23 18.61 -14.70
CA ARG A 165 5.66 19.01 -14.78
C ARG A 165 6.47 18.23 -15.82
N PHE A 166 6.00 17.05 -16.23
CA PHE A 166 6.67 16.20 -17.23
C PHE A 166 6.21 16.56 -18.63
N ASP A 167 6.48 17.79 -19.01
CA ASP A 167 5.97 18.45 -20.22
C ASP A 167 6.86 18.27 -21.46
N GLY A 168 7.94 17.47 -21.37
CA GLY A 168 8.91 17.29 -22.45
C GLY A 168 9.85 18.49 -22.67
N VAL A 169 9.69 19.58 -21.92
CA VAL A 169 10.57 20.77 -21.98
C VAL A 169 11.60 20.71 -20.86
N ARG A 170 11.17 20.57 -19.61
CA ARG A 170 12.03 20.48 -18.41
C ARG A 170 12.28 19.05 -17.97
N TYR A 171 11.29 18.17 -18.11
CA TYR A 171 11.34 16.78 -17.65
C TYR A 171 10.72 15.84 -18.70
N GLY A 172 11.20 14.62 -18.73
CA GLY A 172 10.74 13.58 -19.63
C GLY A 172 11.42 13.62 -21.01
N TYR A 173 10.84 12.89 -21.97
CA TYR A 173 11.33 12.88 -23.34
C TYR A 173 11.14 14.25 -23.99
N ARG A 174 12.21 14.77 -24.64
CA ARG A 174 12.17 16.01 -25.40
C ARG A 174 12.36 15.74 -26.88
N ASN A 175 11.47 16.22 -27.72
CA ASN A 175 11.69 16.24 -29.16
C ASN A 175 12.72 17.32 -29.50
N MET A 176 13.94 16.89 -29.84
CA MET A 176 15.05 17.80 -30.15
C MET A 176 14.94 18.44 -31.55
N GLU A 177 14.05 17.96 -32.41
CA GLU A 177 13.80 18.51 -33.74
C GLU A 177 12.74 19.62 -33.73
N ALA A 178 11.96 19.72 -32.66
CA ALA A 178 10.95 20.76 -32.49
C ALA A 178 11.58 22.16 -32.38
N LYS A 179 11.04 23.09 -33.14
CA LYS A 179 11.54 24.50 -33.20
C LYS A 179 10.80 25.43 -32.24
N SER A 180 9.70 24.99 -31.68
CA SER A 180 8.88 25.78 -30.75
C SER A 180 8.25 24.87 -29.67
N ALA A 181 7.86 25.48 -28.52
CA ALA A 181 7.19 24.76 -27.46
C ALA A 181 5.88 24.07 -27.90
N PRO A 182 5.01 24.66 -28.73
CA PRO A 182 3.84 23.98 -29.25
C PRO A 182 4.14 22.75 -30.12
N GLU A 183 5.32 22.66 -30.72
CA GLU A 183 5.72 21.48 -31.50
C GLU A 183 6.30 20.35 -30.64
N MET A 184 6.57 20.63 -29.36
CA MET A 184 7.12 19.65 -28.39
C MET A 184 6.02 18.87 -27.66
N VAL A 185 4.80 19.37 -27.67
CA VAL A 185 3.61 18.83 -26.95
C VAL A 185 2.73 17.94 -27.89
#